data_e7c3d90d1a8bd6a58d98f9a0a021f121
#
_entry.id   e7c3d90d1a8bd6a58d98f9a0a021f121
#
_cell.length_a   1.000
_cell.length_b   1.000
_cell.length_c   1.000
_cell.angle_alpha   90.00
_cell.angle_beta   90.00
_cell.angle_gamma   90.00
#
_symmetry.space_group_name_H-M   'P 1'
#
loop_
_entity.id
_entity.type
_entity.pdbx_description
1 polymer ?
#
loop_
_entity_poly.entity_id
_entity_poly.type
_entity_poly.pdbx_seq_one_letter_code
_entity_poly.pdbx_strand_id
1 'polypeptide(L)'
;ISNSEVGLGAVSVQPLVYRLVCTNGLIIDDFGERRNHVGRQAKMAEDFTLYSDETLKAEDKAFMLKLRDTTMAAIEESRFAQVVDKLKEAAGIPIKGNVQEVVELTGREFGITQDEQNGIFKYLVEGGDLSLYGLTNAVTRASQDVESYDRATALEGIGWQIMQRRELYV
;
A
#
# COMPACT_ATOMS: atom_id res chain seq x y z
N ILE A 1 -6.59 -4.16 -8.35
CA ILE A 1 -6.02 -5.40 -8.93
C ILE A 1 -5.06 -4.98 -10.02
N SER A 2 -3.83 -5.37 -9.91
CA SER A 2 -2.81 -5.20 -10.95
C SER A 2 -2.39 -6.56 -11.51
N ASN A 3 -2.01 -6.59 -12.77
CA ASN A 3 -1.51 -7.78 -13.46
C ASN A 3 -0.35 -7.39 -14.38
N SER A 4 0.60 -8.31 -14.58
CA SER A 4 1.67 -8.15 -15.56
C SER A 4 1.34 -8.93 -16.82
N GLU A 5 1.11 -8.24 -17.90
CA GLU A 5 0.88 -8.85 -19.24
C GLU A 5 2.15 -9.49 -19.82
N VAL A 6 3.31 -9.08 -19.35
CA VAL A 6 4.63 -9.54 -19.87
C VAL A 6 5.27 -10.60 -18.98
N GLY A 7 4.60 -11.07 -17.94
CA GLY A 7 5.11 -12.15 -17.08
C GLY A 7 6.21 -11.73 -16.08
N LEU A 8 6.57 -10.45 -16.03
CA LEU A 8 7.62 -9.93 -15.14
C LEU A 8 7.09 -9.37 -13.81
N GLY A 9 5.79 -9.14 -13.70
CA GLY A 9 5.16 -8.61 -12.51
C GLY A 9 4.30 -9.63 -11.76
N ALA A 10 3.85 -9.26 -10.59
CA ALA A 10 2.92 -10.03 -9.79
C ALA A 10 1.46 -9.61 -10.05
N VAL A 11 0.54 -10.57 -9.96
CA VAL A 11 -0.87 -10.21 -9.73
C VAL A 11 -1.01 -9.82 -8.28
N SER A 12 -1.53 -8.64 -8.01
CA SER A 12 -1.82 -8.18 -6.66
C SER A 12 -3.24 -7.65 -6.54
N VAL A 13 -3.85 -7.89 -5.40
CA VAL A 13 -5.12 -7.30 -4.97
C VAL A 13 -4.83 -6.57 -3.68
N GLN A 14 -5.00 -5.26 -3.70
CA GLN A 14 -4.77 -4.37 -2.56
C GLN A 14 -5.97 -3.44 -2.42
N PRO A 15 -6.58 -3.35 -1.23
CA PRO A 15 -7.58 -2.33 -0.97
C PRO A 15 -6.93 -0.95 -0.97
N LEU A 16 -7.55 -0.01 -1.67
CA LEU A 16 -7.19 1.40 -1.64
C LEU A 16 -8.33 2.21 -1.03
N VAL A 17 -7.98 3.08 -0.11
CA VAL A 17 -8.91 4.06 0.45
C VAL A 17 -8.58 5.44 -0.13
N TYR A 18 -9.55 6.05 -0.79
CA TYR A 18 -9.42 7.39 -1.35
C TYR A 18 -10.13 8.41 -0.46
N ARG A 19 -9.50 9.56 -0.27
CA ARG A 19 -10.16 10.72 0.29
C ARG A 19 -11.07 11.35 -0.77
N LEU A 20 -12.34 11.61 -0.44
CA LEU A 20 -13.32 12.16 -1.38
C LEU A 20 -12.95 13.53 -1.98
N VAL A 21 -12.02 14.25 -1.37
CA VAL A 21 -11.60 15.63 -1.77
C VAL A 21 -10.31 15.64 -2.58
N CYS A 22 -9.58 14.50 -2.66
CA CYS A 22 -8.33 14.39 -3.41
C CYS A 22 -8.17 12.96 -3.94
N THR A 23 -7.32 12.82 -4.96
CA THR A 23 -7.07 11.53 -5.62
C THR A 23 -6.02 10.68 -4.90
N ASN A 24 -5.63 11.05 -3.66
CA ASN A 24 -4.65 10.29 -2.88
C ASN A 24 -5.21 8.91 -2.55
N GLY A 25 -4.49 7.87 -2.94
CA GLY A 25 -4.76 6.49 -2.56
C GLY A 25 -3.98 6.10 -1.30
N LEU A 26 -4.60 5.41 -0.37
CA LEU A 26 -3.96 4.77 0.77
C LEU A 26 -4.07 3.26 0.59
N ILE A 27 -2.94 2.58 0.42
CA ILE A 27 -2.89 1.12 0.30
C ILE A 27 -2.88 0.52 1.70
N ILE A 28 -3.80 -0.41 1.93
CA ILE A 28 -3.92 -1.15 3.19
C ILE A 28 -3.30 -2.52 3.00
N ASP A 29 -2.05 -2.68 3.38
CA ASP A 29 -1.28 -3.90 3.16
C ASP A 29 -1.81 -5.12 3.91
N ASP A 30 -2.49 -4.92 5.03
CA ASP A 30 -3.01 -6.02 5.88
C ASP A 30 -4.09 -6.87 5.21
N PHE A 31 -4.65 -6.44 4.08
CA PHE A 31 -5.76 -7.08 3.38
C PHE A 31 -5.44 -7.45 1.93
N GLY A 32 -4.17 -7.35 1.52
CA GLY A 32 -3.75 -7.63 0.16
C GLY A 32 -3.40 -9.10 -0.08
N GLU A 33 -3.60 -9.59 -1.30
CA GLU A 33 -3.07 -10.85 -1.79
C GLU A 33 -2.14 -10.58 -2.97
N ARG A 34 -0.95 -11.17 -2.94
CA ARG A 34 0.03 -11.02 -4.01
C ARG A 34 0.53 -12.38 -4.47
N ARG A 35 0.52 -12.62 -5.78
CA ARG A 35 1.11 -13.80 -6.39
C ARG A 35 2.04 -13.41 -7.53
N ASN A 36 3.27 -13.86 -7.45
CA ASN A 36 4.24 -13.73 -8.53
C ASN A 36 3.93 -14.78 -9.60
N HIS A 37 3.85 -14.35 -10.86
CA HIS A 37 3.66 -15.19 -12.04
C HIS A 37 2.33 -15.97 -12.07
N VAL A 38 1.34 -15.36 -12.69
CA VAL A 38 0.10 -16.04 -13.10
C VAL A 38 0.31 -16.55 -14.52
N GLY A 39 0.56 -17.83 -14.65
CA GLY A 39 0.78 -18.49 -15.94
C GLY A 39 1.72 -19.69 -15.80
N ARG A 40 1.92 -20.43 -16.87
CA ARG A 40 2.87 -21.54 -16.91
C ARG A 40 4.28 -21.03 -16.61
N GLN A 41 4.75 -21.22 -15.39
CA GLN A 41 6.17 -21.14 -15.13
C GLN A 41 6.85 -22.32 -15.84
N ALA A 42 7.61 -22.03 -16.88
CA ALA A 42 8.69 -22.91 -17.24
C ALA A 42 9.72 -22.83 -16.10
N LYS A 43 9.57 -23.66 -15.09
CA LYS A 43 10.63 -23.87 -14.11
C LYS A 43 11.79 -24.51 -14.86
N MET A 44 12.78 -23.73 -15.23
CA MET A 44 14.12 -24.22 -15.47
C MET A 44 14.70 -24.57 -14.10
N ALA A 45 14.32 -25.68 -13.54
CA ALA A 45 14.90 -26.27 -12.36
C ALA A 45 15.20 -27.74 -12.65
N GLU A 46 16.24 -28.25 -12.03
CA GLU A 46 16.82 -29.58 -12.21
C GLU A 46 15.87 -30.77 -11.95
N ASP A 47 14.64 -30.51 -11.50
CA ASP A 47 13.56 -31.47 -11.35
C ASP A 47 12.38 -31.12 -12.30
N PHE A 48 12.34 -31.78 -13.45
CA PHE A 48 11.23 -31.73 -14.40
C PHE A 48 10.01 -32.50 -13.84
N THR A 49 9.28 -31.90 -12.90
CA THR A 49 7.96 -32.39 -12.57
C THR A 49 6.95 -31.75 -13.53
N LEU A 50 6.58 -32.48 -14.57
CA LEU A 50 5.48 -32.12 -15.46
C LEU A 50 4.16 -32.39 -14.73
N TYR A 51 3.50 -31.36 -14.24
CA TYR A 51 2.15 -31.47 -13.72
C TYR A 51 1.15 -31.76 -14.84
N SER A 52 0.17 -32.59 -14.58
CA SER A 52 -0.94 -32.82 -15.49
C SER A 52 -1.75 -31.53 -15.71
N ASP A 53 -2.42 -31.42 -16.86
CA ASP A 53 -3.32 -30.28 -17.14
C ASP A 53 -4.44 -30.14 -16.10
N GLU A 54 -4.83 -31.25 -15.47
CA GLU A 54 -5.83 -31.27 -14.40
C GLU A 54 -5.30 -30.59 -13.13
N THR A 55 -4.05 -30.86 -12.75
CA THR A 55 -3.38 -30.21 -11.61
C THR A 55 -3.23 -28.71 -11.86
N LEU A 56 -2.80 -28.31 -13.05
CA LEU A 56 -2.65 -26.89 -13.41
C LEU A 56 -4.00 -26.15 -13.38
N LYS A 57 -5.07 -26.75 -13.89
CA LYS A 57 -6.43 -26.19 -13.80
C LYS A 57 -6.94 -26.08 -12.37
N ALA A 58 -6.62 -27.05 -11.52
CA ALA A 58 -6.99 -26.99 -10.10
C ALA A 58 -6.25 -25.85 -9.37
N GLU A 59 -4.97 -25.65 -9.68
CA GLU A 59 -4.17 -24.55 -9.14
C GLU A 59 -4.72 -23.18 -9.58
N ASP A 60 -5.03 -23.00 -10.86
CA ASP A 60 -5.62 -21.78 -11.39
C ASP A 60 -6.98 -21.50 -10.74
N LYS A 61 -7.82 -22.54 -10.59
CA LYS A 61 -9.11 -22.40 -9.91
C LYS A 61 -8.94 -21.99 -8.44
N ALA A 62 -7.99 -22.57 -7.72
CA ALA A 62 -7.71 -22.23 -6.33
C ALA A 62 -7.23 -20.76 -6.23
N PHE A 63 -6.40 -20.31 -7.16
CA PHE A 63 -5.97 -18.92 -7.23
C PHE A 63 -7.14 -17.96 -7.46
N MET A 64 -8.02 -18.25 -8.43
CA MET A 64 -9.19 -17.40 -8.71
C MET A 64 -10.16 -17.34 -7.53
N LEU A 65 -10.32 -18.44 -6.78
CA LEU A 65 -11.12 -18.45 -5.55
C LEU A 65 -10.48 -17.58 -4.47
N LYS A 66 -9.17 -17.65 -4.25
CA LYS A 66 -8.46 -16.79 -3.31
C LYS A 66 -8.61 -15.31 -3.70
N LEU A 67 -8.45 -14.99 -4.98
CA LEU A 67 -8.61 -13.62 -5.48
C LEU A 67 -10.02 -13.08 -5.18
N ARG A 68 -11.05 -13.88 -5.44
CA ARG A 68 -12.44 -13.57 -5.10
C ARG A 68 -12.60 -13.33 -3.60
N ASP A 69 -12.12 -14.26 -2.78
CA ASP A 69 -12.30 -14.21 -1.33
C ASP A 69 -11.58 -13.00 -0.71
N THR A 70 -10.37 -12.67 -1.20
CA THR A 70 -9.65 -11.45 -0.80
C THR A 70 -10.41 -10.19 -1.21
N THR A 71 -10.95 -10.16 -2.43
CA THR A 71 -11.74 -9.00 -2.89
C THR A 71 -13.01 -8.84 -2.05
N MET A 72 -13.72 -9.93 -1.76
CA MET A 72 -14.93 -9.90 -0.93
C MET A 72 -14.60 -9.48 0.51
N ALA A 73 -13.50 -9.96 1.07
CA ALA A 73 -13.05 -9.56 2.40
C ALA A 73 -12.68 -8.07 2.48
N ALA A 74 -12.15 -7.48 1.40
CA ALA A 74 -11.79 -6.07 1.36
C ALA A 74 -13.02 -5.13 1.40
N ILE A 75 -14.18 -5.60 0.94
CA ILE A 75 -15.44 -4.82 0.95
C ILE A 75 -16.34 -5.19 2.13
N GLU A 76 -15.90 -6.04 3.04
CA GLU A 76 -16.67 -6.41 4.23
C GLU A 76 -16.81 -5.20 5.16
N GLU A 77 -18.04 -4.90 5.56
CA GLU A 77 -18.37 -3.71 6.36
C GLU A 77 -17.60 -3.65 7.68
N SER A 78 -17.40 -4.81 8.34
CA SER A 78 -16.65 -4.90 9.59
C SER A 78 -15.18 -4.49 9.44
N ARG A 79 -14.54 -4.84 8.32
CA ARG A 79 -13.16 -4.47 8.02
C ARG A 79 -13.04 -3.01 7.63
N PHE A 80 -13.99 -2.52 6.83
CA PHE A 80 -14.04 -1.10 6.49
C PHE A 80 -14.22 -0.22 7.73
N ALA A 81 -15.08 -0.62 8.68
CA ALA A 81 -15.25 0.08 9.95
C ALA A 81 -13.92 0.17 10.74
N GLN A 82 -13.15 -0.91 10.82
CA GLN A 82 -11.85 -0.92 11.49
C GLN A 82 -10.84 0.06 10.83
N VAL A 83 -10.82 0.15 9.51
CA VAL A 83 -9.99 1.12 8.80
C VAL A 83 -10.41 2.55 9.11
N VAL A 84 -11.72 2.81 9.06
CA VAL A 84 -12.27 4.14 9.40
C VAL A 84 -11.94 4.54 10.84
N ASP A 85 -12.01 3.61 11.78
CA ASP A 85 -11.67 3.88 13.18
C ASP A 85 -10.17 4.18 13.35
N LYS A 86 -9.27 3.46 12.69
CA LYS A 86 -7.84 3.79 12.66
C LYS A 86 -7.57 5.17 12.06
N LEU A 87 -8.25 5.53 10.98
CA LEU A 87 -8.12 6.87 10.37
C LEU A 87 -8.60 7.98 11.32
N LYS A 88 -9.72 7.76 12.03
CA LYS A 88 -10.21 8.70 13.05
C LYS A 88 -9.24 8.82 14.23
N GLU A 89 -8.70 7.69 14.71
CA GLU A 89 -7.68 7.69 15.74
C GLU A 89 -6.46 8.50 15.32
N ALA A 90 -5.92 8.25 14.12
CA ALA A 90 -4.77 8.97 13.58
C ALA A 90 -5.03 10.47 13.45
N ALA A 91 -6.25 10.89 13.10
CA ALA A 91 -6.64 12.29 13.03
C ALA A 91 -6.67 12.97 14.41
N GLY A 92 -6.89 12.19 15.47
CA GLY A 92 -6.84 12.68 16.87
C GLY A 92 -5.44 12.72 17.47
N ILE A 93 -4.42 12.23 16.80
CA ILE A 93 -3.04 12.15 17.30
C ILE A 93 -2.21 13.29 16.69
N PRO A 94 -1.88 14.36 17.45
CA PRO A 94 -0.99 15.40 16.98
C PRO A 94 0.44 14.86 16.89
N ILE A 95 1.13 15.16 15.80
CA ILE A 95 2.56 14.90 15.67
C ILE A 95 3.35 15.85 16.58
N LYS A 96 4.30 15.29 17.34
CA LYS A 96 5.15 16.09 18.24
C LYS A 96 6.45 16.48 17.57
N GLY A 97 6.91 17.68 17.85
CA GLY A 97 8.18 18.21 17.38
C GLY A 97 8.07 19.14 16.18
N ASN A 98 9.23 19.43 15.60
CA ASN A 98 9.32 20.26 14.40
C ASN A 98 8.89 19.43 13.18
N VAL A 99 8.02 19.99 12.34
CA VAL A 99 7.51 19.33 11.12
C VAL A 99 8.64 18.80 10.24
N GLN A 100 9.74 19.53 10.11
CA GLN A 100 10.90 19.11 9.32
C GLN A 100 11.55 17.87 9.94
N GLU A 101 11.77 17.85 11.26
CA GLU A 101 12.35 16.71 11.96
C GLU A 101 11.47 15.45 11.85
N VAL A 102 10.17 15.62 11.87
CA VAL A 102 9.19 14.52 11.69
C VAL A 102 9.28 13.95 10.29
N VAL A 103 9.37 14.81 9.26
CA VAL A 103 9.53 14.34 7.86
C VAL A 103 10.88 13.65 7.66
N GLU A 104 11.96 14.18 8.23
CA GLU A 104 13.28 13.54 8.18
C GLU A 104 13.32 12.19 8.92
N LEU A 105 12.64 12.07 10.07
CA LEU A 105 12.47 10.81 10.79
C LEU A 105 11.72 9.79 9.91
N THR A 106 10.62 10.21 9.31
CA THR A 106 9.83 9.38 8.38
C THR A 106 10.70 8.95 7.18
N GLY A 107 11.49 9.87 6.65
CA GLY A 107 12.42 9.60 5.55
C GLY A 107 13.44 8.50 5.89
N ARG A 108 14.03 8.56 7.07
CA ARG A 108 15.00 7.56 7.53
C ARG A 108 14.38 6.22 7.81
N GLU A 109 13.20 6.21 8.44
CA GLU A 109 12.52 4.97 8.84
C GLU A 109 12.02 4.17 7.63
N PHE A 110 11.49 4.86 6.61
CA PHE A 110 10.85 4.22 5.46
C PHE A 110 11.65 4.33 4.15
N GLY A 111 12.88 4.81 4.20
CA GLY A 111 13.72 4.93 3.00
C GLY A 111 13.13 5.88 1.95
N ILE A 112 12.61 7.04 2.40
CA ILE A 112 12.07 8.10 1.53
C ILE A 112 13.22 9.02 1.12
N THR A 113 13.34 9.30 -0.18
CA THR A 113 14.38 10.16 -0.73
C THR A 113 14.22 11.61 -0.29
N GLN A 114 15.29 12.41 -0.40
CA GLN A 114 15.24 13.83 -0.02
C GLN A 114 14.22 14.63 -0.84
N ASP A 115 14.10 14.32 -2.13
CA ASP A 115 13.14 15.01 -3.00
C ASP A 115 11.70 14.69 -2.61
N GLU A 116 11.42 13.42 -2.29
CA GLU A 116 10.13 13.01 -1.77
C GLU A 116 9.83 13.64 -0.41
N GLN A 117 10.82 13.72 0.49
CA GLN A 117 10.68 14.40 1.79
C GLN A 117 10.33 15.88 1.61
N ASN A 118 10.93 16.58 0.65
CA ASN A 118 10.60 17.95 0.32
C ASN A 118 9.14 18.10 -0.13
N GLY A 119 8.65 17.16 -0.96
CA GLY A 119 7.25 17.09 -1.37
C GLY A 119 6.31 16.85 -0.18
N ILE A 120 6.64 15.88 0.66
CA ILE A 120 5.87 15.55 1.87
C ILE A 120 5.80 16.75 2.83
N PHE A 121 6.92 17.41 3.09
CA PHE A 121 6.98 18.61 3.91
C PHE A 121 6.04 19.70 3.36
N LYS A 122 6.15 19.97 2.06
CA LYS A 122 5.28 20.94 1.38
C LYS A 122 3.81 20.61 1.58
N TYR A 123 3.39 19.38 1.30
CA TYR A 123 1.99 18.97 1.39
C TYR A 123 1.47 18.93 2.83
N LEU A 124 2.33 18.60 3.80
CA LEU A 124 1.95 18.64 5.22
C LEU A 124 1.70 20.07 5.70
N VAL A 125 2.55 21.01 5.30
CA VAL A 125 2.40 22.44 5.65
C VAL A 125 1.19 23.06 4.93
N GLU A 126 1.04 22.81 3.62
CA GLU A 126 -0.11 23.29 2.83
C GLU A 126 -1.44 22.74 3.32
N GLY A 127 -1.43 21.47 3.76
CA GLY A 127 -2.63 20.78 4.30
C GLY A 127 -3.06 21.32 5.67
N GLY A 128 -2.14 21.90 6.44
CA GLY A 128 -2.41 22.50 7.75
C GLY A 128 -2.85 21.51 8.84
N ASP A 129 -2.88 20.21 8.54
CA ASP A 129 -3.24 19.16 9.48
C ASP A 129 -1.97 18.52 10.04
N LEU A 130 -1.55 18.96 11.22
CA LEU A 130 -0.37 18.43 11.92
C LEU A 130 -0.72 17.24 12.83
N SER A 131 -1.59 16.37 12.34
CA SER A 131 -1.89 15.08 12.94
C SER A 131 -1.15 13.94 12.22
N LEU A 132 -1.17 12.75 12.82
CA LEU A 132 -0.65 11.54 12.17
C LEU A 132 -1.40 11.24 10.86
N TYR A 133 -2.69 11.55 10.81
CA TYR A 133 -3.49 11.46 9.58
C TYR A 133 -3.04 12.47 8.53
N GLY A 134 -2.73 13.73 8.93
CA GLY A 134 -2.19 14.75 8.04
C GLY A 134 -0.85 14.34 7.43
N LEU A 135 0.07 13.75 8.23
CA LEU A 135 1.32 13.20 7.74
C LEU A 135 1.09 12.06 6.73
N THR A 136 0.19 11.14 7.04
CA THR A 136 -0.21 10.07 6.12
C THR A 136 -0.72 10.65 4.79
N ASN A 137 -1.59 11.65 4.84
CA ASN A 137 -2.09 12.31 3.63
C ASN A 137 -0.98 13.01 2.83
N ALA A 138 -0.02 13.63 3.50
CA ALA A 138 1.12 14.28 2.83
C ALA A 138 1.99 13.27 2.08
N VAL A 139 2.25 12.10 2.68
CA VAL A 139 3.00 11.00 2.05
C VAL A 139 2.24 10.44 0.84
N THR A 140 0.95 10.12 0.99
CA THR A 140 0.14 9.61 -0.11
C THR A 140 -0.14 10.67 -1.19
N ARG A 141 -0.05 11.95 -0.87
CA ARG A 141 -0.10 13.02 -1.87
C ARG A 141 1.20 13.11 -2.65
N ALA A 142 2.35 12.98 -1.99
CA ALA A 142 3.64 12.98 -2.64
C ALA A 142 3.82 11.79 -3.61
N SER A 143 3.12 10.67 -3.40
CA SER A 143 3.15 9.53 -4.33
C SER A 143 2.68 9.91 -5.74
N GLN A 144 1.81 10.90 -5.88
CA GLN A 144 1.28 11.34 -7.18
C GLN A 144 2.28 12.15 -8.01
N ASP A 145 3.33 12.65 -7.39
CA ASP A 145 4.39 13.40 -8.08
C ASP A 145 5.53 12.47 -8.57
N VAL A 146 5.44 11.18 -8.27
CA VAL A 146 6.46 10.19 -8.63
C VAL A 146 6.09 9.51 -9.94
N GLU A 147 7.03 9.52 -10.91
CA GLU A 147 6.82 8.92 -12.23
C GLU A 147 6.74 7.38 -12.19
N SER A 148 7.47 6.75 -11.28
CA SER A 148 7.50 5.30 -11.15
C SER A 148 6.23 4.80 -10.43
N TYR A 149 5.45 3.99 -11.11
CA TYR A 149 4.27 3.35 -10.54
C TYR A 149 4.59 2.52 -9.29
N ASP A 150 5.68 1.73 -9.34
CA ASP A 150 6.08 0.90 -8.20
C ASP A 150 6.46 1.76 -6.98
N ARG A 151 7.15 2.89 -7.23
CA ARG A 151 7.52 3.82 -6.15
C ARG A 151 6.31 4.55 -5.59
N ALA A 152 5.40 5.01 -6.45
CA ALA A 152 4.13 5.62 -6.03
C ALA A 152 3.33 4.66 -5.14
N THR A 153 3.18 3.40 -5.57
CA THR A 153 2.53 2.34 -4.80
C THR A 153 3.21 2.09 -3.44
N ALA A 154 4.55 2.11 -3.41
CA ALA A 154 5.30 1.96 -2.16
C ALA A 154 5.04 3.13 -1.18
N LEU A 155 4.98 4.37 -1.67
CA LEU A 155 4.65 5.53 -0.84
C LEU A 155 3.21 5.48 -0.29
N GLU A 156 2.25 5.01 -1.08
CA GLU A 156 0.87 4.80 -0.63
C GLU A 156 0.79 3.74 0.49
N GLY A 157 1.59 2.66 0.41
CA GLY A 157 1.73 1.67 1.47
C GLY A 157 2.42 2.22 2.72
N ILE A 158 3.44 3.08 2.56
CA ILE A 158 4.09 3.76 3.68
C ILE A 158 3.10 4.62 4.47
N GLY A 159 2.15 5.27 3.81
CA GLY A 159 1.09 6.01 4.48
C GLY A 159 0.33 5.16 5.53
N TRP A 160 0.02 3.91 5.20
CA TRP A 160 -0.61 2.98 6.15
C TRP A 160 0.34 2.58 7.29
N GLN A 161 1.61 2.30 6.99
CA GLN A 161 2.61 1.91 7.98
C GLN A 161 2.90 3.02 9.00
N ILE A 162 2.84 4.29 8.60
CA ILE A 162 2.96 5.44 9.51
C ILE A 162 1.90 5.37 10.62
N MET A 163 0.66 5.08 10.28
CA MET A 163 -0.42 4.95 11.28
C MET A 163 -0.25 3.75 12.20
N GLN A 164 0.39 2.68 11.74
CA GLN A 164 0.69 1.52 12.56
C GLN A 164 1.85 1.75 13.54
N ARG A 165 2.81 2.62 13.17
CA ARG A 165 3.99 2.96 13.97
C ARG A 165 3.86 4.32 14.66
N ARG A 166 2.70 4.60 15.18
CA ARG A 166 2.38 5.87 15.84
C ARG A 166 3.37 6.27 16.94
N GLU A 167 4.00 5.31 17.61
CA GLU A 167 4.97 5.52 18.68
C GLU A 167 6.20 6.34 18.24
N LEU A 168 6.48 6.42 16.93
CA LEU A 168 7.56 7.24 16.39
C LEU A 168 7.24 8.74 16.38
N TYR A 169 5.97 9.11 16.51
CA TYR A 169 5.48 10.47 16.24
C TYR A 169 4.79 11.14 17.47
N VAL A 170 4.63 10.42 18.58
CA VAL A 170 3.93 10.87 19.80
C VAL A 170 4.85 11.20 20.96
#